data_4272ea32b608211fff2e4b1ec5eed2d1
#
_entry.id   4272ea32b608211fff2e4b1ec5eed2d1
#
_cell.length_a   1.000
_cell.length_b   1.000
_cell.length_c   1.000
_cell.angle_alpha   90.00
_cell.angle_beta   90.00
_cell.angle_gamma   90.00
#
_symmetry.space_group_name_H-M   'P 1'
#
loop_
_entity.id
_entity.type
_entity.pdbx_description
1 polymer ?
#
loop_
_entity_poly.entity_id
_entity_poly.type
_entity_poly.pdbx_seq_one_letter_code
_entity_poly.pdbx_strand_id
1 'polypeptide(L)'
;MAVLYLSKIKIKKDKKDELVDLLKSPEGFALTKTKPGLITLESGVSTDDSGQSTVHIWCKWEKMEDFENYAKDPNRDPESEYNKKMAGMTDGPFKMVWFEIIE
;
A
#
# COMPACT_ATOMS: atom_id res chain seq x y z
N MET A 1 19.24 -3.80 9.27
CA MET A 1 18.09 -4.03 10.14
C MET A 1 16.83 -3.99 9.31
N ALA A 2 16.02 -5.01 9.41
CA ALA A 2 14.76 -5.07 8.67
C ALA A 2 13.76 -4.03 9.20
N VAL A 3 12.91 -3.54 8.29
CA VAL A 3 11.87 -2.58 8.63
C VAL A 3 10.51 -3.11 8.18
N LEU A 4 9.48 -2.80 8.96
CA LEU A 4 8.09 -3.10 8.64
C LEU A 4 7.36 -1.80 8.33
N TYR A 5 6.63 -1.80 7.23
CA TYR A 5 5.80 -0.68 6.83
C TYR A 5 4.32 -1.09 6.93
N LEU A 6 3.56 -0.29 7.65
CA LEU A 6 2.11 -0.45 7.77
C LEU A 6 1.41 0.73 7.11
N SER A 7 0.45 0.45 6.25
CA SER A 7 -0.37 1.47 5.62
C SER A 7 -1.86 1.16 5.83
N LYS A 8 -2.64 2.18 6.14
CA LYS A 8 -4.10 2.10 6.24
C LYS A 8 -4.72 3.08 5.26
N ILE A 9 -5.63 2.58 4.44
CA ILE A 9 -6.27 3.38 3.40
C ILE A 9 -7.78 3.23 3.56
N LYS A 10 -8.46 4.33 3.97
CA LYS A 10 -9.92 4.34 4.01
C LYS A 10 -10.45 4.42 2.60
N ILE A 11 -11.48 3.63 2.31
CA ILE A 11 -12.05 3.54 0.97
C ILE A 11 -13.33 4.35 0.91
N LYS A 12 -13.50 5.15 -0.17
CA LYS A 12 -14.76 5.82 -0.43
C LYS A 12 -15.89 4.81 -0.56
N LYS A 13 -17.09 5.21 -0.11
CA LYS A 13 -18.28 4.38 -0.23
C LYS A 13 -18.44 3.89 -1.68
N ASP A 14 -18.78 2.61 -1.82
CA ASP A 14 -19.01 1.92 -3.09
C ASP A 14 -17.78 1.78 -4.01
N LYS A 15 -16.57 2.04 -3.48
CA LYS A 15 -15.32 1.91 -4.26
C LYS A 15 -14.42 0.74 -3.83
N LYS A 16 -14.91 -0.10 -2.92
CA LYS A 16 -14.11 -1.20 -2.38
C LYS A 16 -13.60 -2.14 -3.47
N ASP A 17 -14.49 -2.63 -4.32
CA ASP A 17 -14.11 -3.61 -5.33
C ASP A 17 -13.16 -3.00 -6.36
N GLU A 18 -13.41 -1.75 -6.78
CA GLU A 18 -12.53 -1.06 -7.72
C GLU A 18 -11.13 -0.84 -7.14
N LEU A 19 -11.05 -0.47 -5.85
CA LEU A 19 -9.75 -0.26 -5.20
C LEU A 19 -8.99 -1.58 -5.06
N VAL A 20 -9.67 -2.64 -4.64
CA VAL A 20 -9.04 -3.96 -4.53
C VAL A 20 -8.53 -4.42 -5.90
N ASP A 21 -9.30 -4.23 -6.95
CA ASP A 21 -8.88 -4.58 -8.31
C ASP A 21 -7.64 -3.78 -8.72
N LEU A 22 -7.58 -2.49 -8.39
CA LEU A 22 -6.41 -1.67 -8.68
C LEU A 22 -5.16 -2.17 -7.94
N LEU A 23 -5.31 -2.55 -6.66
CA LEU A 23 -4.20 -3.10 -5.88
C LEU A 23 -3.69 -4.42 -6.46
N LYS A 24 -4.57 -5.21 -7.05
CA LYS A 24 -4.22 -6.49 -7.69
C LYS A 24 -3.73 -6.33 -9.13
N SER A 25 -3.78 -5.13 -9.69
CA SER A 25 -3.33 -4.87 -11.05
C SER A 25 -1.81 -5.02 -11.18
N PRO A 26 -1.28 -5.12 -12.41
CA PRO A 26 0.18 -5.21 -12.61
C PRO A 26 0.98 -4.07 -11.99
N GLU A 27 0.41 -2.86 -11.88
CA GLU A 27 1.05 -1.70 -11.27
C GLU A 27 0.91 -1.69 -9.75
N GLY A 28 0.08 -2.56 -9.17
CA GLY A 28 -0.17 -2.67 -7.73
C GLY A 28 0.82 -3.59 -7.03
N PHE A 29 0.29 -4.56 -6.29
CA PHE A 29 1.11 -5.50 -5.51
C PHE A 29 2.09 -6.30 -6.37
N ALA A 30 1.71 -6.65 -7.59
CA ALA A 30 2.60 -7.40 -8.48
C ALA A 30 3.90 -6.63 -8.75
N LEU A 31 3.80 -5.31 -8.96
CA LEU A 31 4.98 -4.47 -9.12
C LEU A 31 5.82 -4.44 -7.84
N THR A 32 5.17 -4.24 -6.70
CA THR A 32 5.89 -4.21 -5.40
C THR A 32 6.69 -5.49 -5.19
N LYS A 33 6.11 -6.63 -5.54
CA LYS A 33 6.76 -7.94 -5.36
C LYS A 33 7.99 -8.16 -6.24
N THR A 34 8.19 -7.33 -7.26
CA THR A 34 9.39 -7.41 -8.11
C THR A 34 10.59 -6.68 -7.54
N LYS A 35 10.41 -5.91 -6.47
CA LYS A 35 11.45 -4.99 -5.99
C LYS A 35 12.45 -5.69 -5.08
N PRO A 36 13.75 -5.40 -5.26
CA PRO A 36 14.80 -5.97 -4.39
C PRO A 36 14.59 -5.56 -2.93
N GLY A 37 14.87 -6.49 -2.02
CA GLY A 37 14.82 -6.24 -0.59
C GLY A 37 13.46 -6.46 0.06
N LEU A 38 12.41 -6.70 -0.72
CA LEU A 38 11.10 -7.04 -0.15
C LEU A 38 11.15 -8.47 0.41
N ILE A 39 10.78 -8.61 1.68
CA ILE A 39 10.73 -9.91 2.37
C ILE A 39 9.32 -10.47 2.33
N THR A 40 8.33 -9.66 2.78
CA THR A 40 6.92 -10.07 2.75
C THR A 40 6.03 -8.89 2.38
N LEU A 41 4.90 -9.22 1.78
CA LEU A 41 3.83 -8.26 1.49
C LEU A 41 2.50 -8.96 1.72
N GLU A 42 1.71 -8.42 2.64
CA GLU A 42 0.38 -8.93 2.94
C GLU A 42 -0.59 -7.77 3.06
N SER A 43 -1.87 -8.06 2.85
CA SER A 43 -2.91 -7.03 2.90
C SER A 43 -4.24 -7.65 3.27
N GLY A 44 -5.14 -6.81 3.77
CA GLY A 44 -6.48 -7.21 4.09
C GLY A 44 -7.43 -6.04 4.09
N VAL A 45 -8.72 -6.32 4.12
CA VAL A 45 -9.77 -5.31 4.19
C VAL A 45 -10.60 -5.55 5.45
N SER A 46 -10.81 -4.50 6.23
CA SER A 46 -11.76 -4.51 7.35
C SER A 46 -12.93 -3.60 7.03
N THR A 47 -14.09 -3.91 7.59
CA THR A 47 -15.28 -3.06 7.47
C THR A 47 -15.86 -2.87 8.87
N ASP A 48 -16.04 -1.62 9.28
CA ASP A 48 -16.59 -1.31 10.60
C ASP A 48 -18.12 -1.33 10.61
N ASP A 49 -18.71 -1.08 11.78
CA ASP A 49 -20.15 -1.11 11.95
C ASP A 49 -20.90 -0.05 11.13
N SER A 50 -20.22 1.02 10.76
CA SER A 50 -20.81 2.07 9.91
C SER A 50 -20.78 1.73 8.42
N GLY A 51 -20.11 0.64 8.04
CA GLY A 51 -19.91 0.25 6.65
C GLY A 51 -18.66 0.85 6.02
N GLN A 52 -17.83 1.56 6.80
CA GLN A 52 -16.57 2.09 6.30
C GLN A 52 -15.56 0.97 6.13
N SER A 53 -15.04 0.80 4.93
CA SER A 53 -13.99 -0.18 4.64
C SER A 53 -12.62 0.48 4.66
N THR A 54 -11.63 -0.29 5.13
CA THR A 54 -10.24 0.14 5.20
C THR A 54 -9.35 -0.97 4.67
N VAL A 55 -8.44 -0.62 3.76
CA VAL A 55 -7.39 -1.53 3.32
C VAL A 55 -6.22 -1.38 4.27
N HIS A 56 -5.69 -2.51 4.73
CA HIS A 56 -4.50 -2.59 5.56
C HIS A 56 -3.42 -3.28 4.72
N ILE A 57 -2.27 -2.65 4.60
CA ILE A 57 -1.14 -3.20 3.87
C ILE A 57 0.05 -3.23 4.82
N TRP A 58 0.73 -4.37 4.91
CA TRP A 58 1.98 -4.44 5.66
C TRP A 58 3.01 -5.17 4.83
N CYS A 59 4.19 -4.57 4.78
CA CYS A 59 5.30 -5.16 4.05
C CYS A 59 6.59 -5.02 4.85
N LYS A 60 7.42 -6.04 4.75
CA LYS A 60 8.70 -6.11 5.42
C LYS A 60 9.81 -5.98 4.38
N TRP A 61 10.77 -5.10 4.65
CA TRP A 61 11.91 -4.84 3.79
C TRP A 61 13.20 -5.16 4.51
N GLU A 62 14.21 -5.62 3.82
CA GLU A 62 15.50 -5.93 4.43
C GLU A 62 16.13 -4.70 5.08
N LYS A 63 15.95 -3.52 4.45
CA LYS A 63 16.42 -2.24 5.00
C LYS A 63 15.60 -1.10 4.41
N MET A 64 15.63 0.05 5.08
CA MET A 64 14.88 1.24 4.65
C MET A 64 15.25 1.70 3.25
N GLU A 65 16.53 1.59 2.86
CA GLU A 65 16.99 1.97 1.52
C GLU A 65 16.24 1.22 0.43
N ASP A 66 15.91 -0.05 0.65
CA ASP A 66 15.16 -0.85 -0.32
C ASP A 66 13.76 -0.30 -0.53
N PHE A 67 13.08 0.11 0.54
CA PHE A 67 11.79 0.78 0.41
C PHE A 67 11.93 2.11 -0.34
N GLU A 68 12.94 2.90 0.00
CA GLU A 68 13.15 4.21 -0.65
C GLU A 68 13.37 4.03 -2.15
N ASN A 69 14.11 3.01 -2.56
CA ASN A 69 14.30 2.69 -3.97
C ASN A 69 12.99 2.28 -4.65
N TYR A 70 12.18 1.48 -3.96
CA TYR A 70 10.85 1.12 -4.45
C TYR A 70 9.97 2.36 -4.64
N ALA A 71 9.98 3.27 -3.66
CA ALA A 71 9.17 4.48 -3.71
C ALA A 71 9.52 5.42 -4.86
N LYS A 72 10.72 5.28 -5.43
CA LYS A 72 11.17 6.06 -6.59
C LYS A 72 10.66 5.51 -7.92
N ASP A 73 10.00 4.35 -7.92
CA ASP A 73 9.43 3.80 -9.16
C ASP A 73 8.45 4.81 -9.77
N PRO A 74 8.49 5.05 -11.09
CA PRO A 74 7.57 6.00 -11.74
C PRO A 74 6.09 5.72 -11.46
N ASN A 75 5.71 4.46 -11.25
CA ASN A 75 4.32 4.10 -10.91
C ASN A 75 3.94 4.50 -9.49
N ARG A 76 4.88 4.89 -8.65
CA ARG A 76 4.64 5.37 -7.28
C ARG A 76 4.74 6.90 -7.16
N ASP A 77 5.05 7.58 -8.26
CA ASP A 77 5.00 9.04 -8.31
C ASP A 77 3.56 9.51 -8.06
N PRO A 78 3.35 10.58 -7.27
CA PRO A 78 2.00 11.12 -7.05
C PRO A 78 1.25 11.47 -8.33
N GLU A 79 1.95 11.79 -9.41
CA GLU A 79 1.35 12.12 -10.70
C GLU A 79 1.11 10.91 -11.59
N SER A 80 1.46 9.70 -11.15
CA SER A 80 1.22 8.49 -11.94
C SER A 80 -0.28 8.20 -12.07
N GLU A 81 -0.65 7.52 -13.16
CA GLU A 81 -2.04 7.10 -13.36
C GLU A 81 -2.53 6.22 -12.21
N TYR A 82 -1.66 5.32 -11.74
CA TYR A 82 -1.99 4.45 -10.62
C TYR A 82 -2.34 5.25 -9.36
N ASN A 83 -1.50 6.21 -8.97
CA ASN A 83 -1.75 7.00 -7.77
C ASN A 83 -2.92 7.97 -7.93
N LYS A 84 -3.16 8.48 -9.14
CA LYS A 84 -4.34 9.31 -9.40
C LYS A 84 -5.63 8.51 -9.25
N LYS A 85 -5.65 7.28 -9.76
CA LYS A 85 -6.80 6.39 -9.59
C LYS A 85 -7.00 6.04 -8.12
N MET A 86 -5.91 5.73 -7.42
CA MET A 86 -5.95 5.44 -5.99
C MET A 86 -6.55 6.61 -5.20
N ALA A 87 -6.08 7.83 -5.46
CA ALA A 87 -6.56 9.03 -4.78
C ALA A 87 -8.06 9.25 -5.03
N GLY A 88 -8.56 8.92 -6.21
CA GLY A 88 -9.97 9.05 -6.53
C GLY A 88 -10.88 8.08 -5.77
N MET A 89 -10.33 7.02 -5.21
CA MET A 89 -11.09 5.97 -4.51
C MET A 89 -10.87 5.97 -3.00
N THR A 90 -10.01 6.85 -2.48
CA THR A 90 -9.69 6.88 -1.05
C THR A 90 -10.41 8.03 -0.35
N ASP A 91 -10.73 7.80 0.93
CA ASP A 91 -11.43 8.76 1.79
C ASP A 91 -10.43 9.31 2.81
N GLY A 92 -9.74 10.38 2.43
CA GLY A 92 -8.74 11.02 3.26
C GLY A 92 -7.32 10.53 2.99
N PRO A 93 -6.35 11.03 3.75
CA PRO A 93 -4.95 10.68 3.55
C PRO A 93 -4.65 9.25 4.02
N PHE A 94 -3.62 8.65 3.44
CA PHE A 94 -3.10 7.36 3.90
C PHE A 94 -2.44 7.55 5.27
N LYS A 95 -2.68 6.60 6.17
CA LYS A 95 -1.97 6.55 7.45
C LYS A 95 -0.86 5.53 7.32
N MET A 96 0.37 5.96 7.59
CA MET A 96 1.56 5.14 7.39
C MET A 96 2.42 5.15 8.64
N VAL A 97 2.93 3.97 9.03
CA VAL A 97 3.82 3.80 10.17
C VAL A 97 4.97 2.90 9.78
N TRP A 98 6.16 3.24 10.24
CA TRP A 98 7.37 2.47 10.04
C TRP A 98 7.87 1.92 11.37
N PHE A 99 8.33 0.67 11.35
CA PHE A 99 8.94 0.05 12.51
C PHE A 99 10.29 -0.52 12.13
N GLU A 100 11.30 -0.29 12.98
CA GLU A 100 12.50 -1.10 12.94
C GLU A 100 12.19 -2.40 13.68
N ILE A 101 12.51 -3.53 13.08
CA ILE A 101 12.21 -4.82 13.69
C ILE A 101 13.28 -5.17 14.72
N ILE A 102 12.85 -5.42 15.94
CA ILE A 102 13.72 -5.89 17.02
C ILE A 102 13.73 -7.41 16.96
N GLU A 103 14.91 -7.97 16.84
CA GLU A 103 15.06 -9.42 16.76
C GLU A 103 15.53 -10.05 18.07
#